data_b33862adc3646d70149664e60f0a2d11
#
_entry.id   b33862adc3646d70149664e60f0a2d11
#
_cell.length_a   1.000
_cell.length_b   1.000
_cell.length_c   1.000
_cell.angle_alpha   90.00
_cell.angle_beta   90.00
_cell.angle_gamma   90.00
#
_symmetry.space_group_name_H-M   'P 1'
#
loop_
_entity.id
_entity.type
_entity.pdbx_description
1 polymer ?
#
loop_
_entity_poly.entity_id
_entity_poly.type
_entity_poly.pdbx_seq_one_letter_code
_entity_poly.pdbx_strand_id
1 'polypeptide(L)'
;MEPLNHTFSVAVPIAEAWNVLTNVERIAPCLPGAQLQEIEGETYRGVVKVKVGPIQAQFKGQASFVEKDDVNYKAVLKGEGRDTGGKGNASALITAQLTAIDASSTQVNVNTDLSITGKVAQFGRGALADVSDKLLAQFSDNLNNLIASEPAAAAPAVEPVAESAQPTVRKIDAPEAAPINLIEAAGGTIVKRALPVVAGVAVLVLLLIAIL
;
A
#
# COMPACT_ATOMS: atom_id res chain seq x y z
N MET A 1 -16.43 2.08 11.56
CA MET A 1 -15.20 2.82 11.94
C MET A 1 -15.14 4.05 11.06
N GLU A 2 -14.64 5.22 11.55
CA GLU A 2 -14.42 6.35 10.63
C GLU A 2 -13.32 6.01 9.65
N PRO A 3 -13.50 6.34 8.36
CA PRO A 3 -12.49 6.07 7.35
C PRO A 3 -11.23 6.92 7.60
N LEU A 4 -10.09 6.39 7.20
CA LEU A 4 -8.81 7.12 7.16
C LEU A 4 -8.74 7.86 5.83
N ASN A 5 -8.54 9.18 5.89
CA ASN A 5 -8.44 10.02 4.71
C ASN A 5 -7.03 10.58 4.59
N HIS A 6 -6.42 10.37 3.43
CA HIS A 6 -5.08 10.86 3.16
C HIS A 6 -5.05 11.53 1.78
N THR A 7 -4.09 12.41 1.62
CA THR A 7 -3.84 13.07 0.34
C THR A 7 -2.34 13.20 0.13
N PHE A 8 -1.88 12.89 -1.07
CA PHE A 8 -0.51 13.13 -1.49
C PHE A 8 -0.49 13.58 -2.96
N SER A 9 0.67 14.01 -3.45
CA SER A 9 0.85 14.41 -4.84
C SER A 9 2.02 13.70 -5.49
N VAL A 10 1.90 13.50 -6.79
CA VAL A 10 2.95 12.94 -7.64
C VAL A 10 3.29 13.94 -8.76
N ALA A 11 4.57 14.04 -9.10
CA ALA A 11 5.10 15.03 -10.03
C ALA A 11 5.05 14.55 -11.49
N VAL A 12 3.87 14.07 -11.92
CA VAL A 12 3.59 13.63 -13.30
C VAL A 12 2.15 13.95 -13.69
N PRO A 13 1.84 14.02 -15.01
CA PRO A 13 0.47 14.17 -15.50
C PRO A 13 -0.46 13.06 -15.01
N ILE A 14 -1.77 13.35 -14.90
CA ILE A 14 -2.76 12.42 -14.34
C ILE A 14 -2.82 11.06 -15.04
N ALA A 15 -2.68 11.03 -16.36
CA ALA A 15 -2.68 9.77 -17.11
C ALA A 15 -1.46 8.90 -16.79
N GLU A 16 -0.30 9.52 -16.59
CA GLU A 16 0.92 8.82 -16.17
C GLU A 16 0.82 8.37 -14.71
N ALA A 17 0.35 9.24 -13.81
CA ALA A 17 0.08 8.89 -12.42
C ALA A 17 -0.86 7.69 -12.31
N TRP A 18 -1.92 7.66 -13.12
CA TRP A 18 -2.86 6.56 -13.19
C TRP A 18 -2.21 5.24 -13.62
N ASN A 19 -1.44 5.28 -14.70
CA ASN A 19 -0.73 4.09 -15.22
C ASN A 19 0.28 3.54 -14.20
N VAL A 20 0.96 4.40 -13.47
CA VAL A 20 1.90 3.98 -12.41
C VAL A 20 1.14 3.38 -11.24
N LEU A 21 0.16 4.09 -10.69
CA LEU A 21 -0.56 3.71 -9.47
C LEU A 21 -1.46 2.49 -9.65
N THR A 22 -1.92 2.19 -10.86
CA THR A 22 -2.70 0.99 -11.14
C THR A 22 -1.83 -0.22 -11.53
N ASN A 23 -0.52 -0.04 -11.65
CA ASN A 23 0.43 -1.12 -11.84
C ASN A 23 1.01 -1.57 -10.49
N VAL A 24 0.36 -2.55 -9.87
CA VAL A 24 0.71 -3.04 -8.53
C VAL A 24 2.14 -3.56 -8.46
N GLU A 25 2.64 -4.24 -9.49
CA GLU A 25 4.00 -4.76 -9.53
C GLU A 25 5.04 -3.63 -9.49
N ARG A 26 4.73 -2.52 -10.16
CA ARG A 26 5.61 -1.35 -10.21
C ARG A 26 5.64 -0.59 -8.88
N ILE A 27 4.50 -0.46 -8.20
CA ILE A 27 4.41 0.30 -6.95
C ILE A 27 4.72 -0.53 -5.70
N ALA A 28 4.69 -1.86 -5.78
CA ALA A 28 4.98 -2.73 -4.65
C ALA A 28 6.33 -2.40 -3.95
N PRO A 29 7.44 -2.14 -4.67
CA PRO A 29 8.70 -1.75 -4.03
C PRO A 29 8.66 -0.40 -3.32
N CYS A 30 7.71 0.48 -3.68
CA CYS A 30 7.54 1.79 -3.02
C CYS A 30 6.93 1.65 -1.63
N LEU A 31 6.29 0.52 -1.36
CA LEU A 31 5.62 0.24 -0.10
C LEU A 31 6.60 -0.31 0.93
N PRO A 32 6.89 0.48 1.97
CA PRO A 32 7.88 0.07 2.95
C PRO A 32 7.45 -1.23 3.66
N GLY A 33 8.31 -2.25 3.70
CA GLY A 33 8.07 -3.55 4.35
C GLY A 33 7.20 -4.52 3.59
N ALA A 34 6.66 -4.13 2.43
CA ALA A 34 5.86 -4.99 1.58
C ALA A 34 6.73 -5.78 0.60
N GLN A 35 6.30 -6.99 0.30
CA GLN A 35 6.90 -7.86 -0.71
C GLN A 35 5.80 -8.57 -1.48
N LEU A 36 5.65 -8.24 -2.75
CA LEU A 36 4.80 -8.95 -3.68
C LEU A 36 5.43 -10.32 -3.98
N GLN A 37 4.67 -11.38 -3.85
CA GLN A 37 5.15 -12.76 -4.04
C GLN A 37 4.52 -13.45 -5.23
N GLU A 38 3.22 -13.23 -5.46
CA GLU A 38 2.47 -13.92 -6.50
C GLU A 38 1.43 -12.98 -7.12
N ILE A 39 1.24 -13.13 -8.43
CA ILE A 39 0.15 -12.48 -9.19
C ILE A 39 -0.64 -13.58 -9.87
N GLU A 40 -1.96 -13.58 -9.66
CA GLU A 40 -2.91 -14.48 -10.30
C GLU A 40 -4.08 -13.65 -10.85
N GLY A 41 -4.06 -13.38 -12.15
CA GLY A 41 -4.99 -12.44 -12.76
C GLY A 41 -4.89 -11.06 -12.11
N GLU A 42 -5.99 -10.56 -11.53
CA GLU A 42 -6.05 -9.30 -10.78
C GLU A 42 -5.91 -9.48 -9.27
N THR A 43 -5.46 -10.66 -8.82
CA THR A 43 -5.19 -10.94 -7.41
C THR A 43 -3.69 -10.92 -7.15
N TYR A 44 -3.28 -10.06 -6.23
CA TYR A 44 -1.91 -9.84 -5.82
C TYR A 44 -1.70 -10.42 -4.44
N ARG A 45 -0.75 -11.34 -4.27
CA ARG A 45 -0.46 -11.98 -2.98
C ARG A 45 0.92 -11.59 -2.51
N GLY A 46 1.02 -11.26 -1.23
CA GLY A 46 2.28 -10.82 -0.67
C GLY A 46 2.35 -10.93 0.84
N VAL A 47 3.45 -10.41 1.35
CA VAL A 47 3.70 -10.30 2.78
C VAL A 47 4.12 -8.88 3.13
N VAL A 48 3.79 -8.47 4.34
CA VAL A 48 4.24 -7.20 4.89
C VAL A 48 4.90 -7.44 6.24
N LYS A 49 6.10 -6.91 6.41
CA LYS A 49 6.89 -7.01 7.62
C LYS A 49 6.96 -5.67 8.33
N VAL A 50 6.57 -5.67 9.59
CA VAL A 50 6.52 -4.46 10.40
C VAL A 50 7.22 -4.70 11.73
N LYS A 51 8.03 -3.73 12.16
CA LYS A 51 8.69 -3.73 13.46
C LYS A 51 8.29 -2.50 14.26
N VAL A 52 7.75 -2.73 15.44
CA VAL A 52 7.39 -1.66 16.39
C VAL A 52 8.10 -1.92 17.72
N GLY A 53 9.22 -1.26 17.93
CA GLY A 53 10.08 -1.55 19.09
C GLY A 53 10.52 -3.02 19.11
N PRO A 54 10.28 -3.73 20.22
CA PRO A 54 10.66 -5.14 20.34
C PRO A 54 9.72 -6.10 19.58
N ILE A 55 8.60 -5.60 19.05
CA ILE A 55 7.58 -6.43 18.41
C ILE A 55 7.77 -6.44 16.91
N GLN A 56 7.90 -7.64 16.36
CA GLN A 56 7.84 -7.89 14.93
C GLN A 56 6.51 -8.58 14.60
N ALA A 57 5.86 -8.13 13.54
CA ALA A 57 4.67 -8.74 12.97
C ALA A 57 4.89 -8.95 11.47
N GLN A 58 4.40 -10.05 10.97
CA GLN A 58 4.40 -10.36 9.56
C GLN A 58 3.00 -10.78 9.16
N PHE A 59 2.44 -10.08 8.20
CA PHE A 59 1.14 -10.40 7.66
C PHE A 59 1.30 -11.02 6.28
N LYS A 60 0.57 -12.08 6.04
CA LYS A 60 0.39 -12.66 4.71
C LYS A 60 -1.03 -12.32 4.24
N GLY A 61 -1.14 -11.82 3.02
CA GLY A 61 -2.42 -11.35 2.53
C GLY A 61 -2.51 -11.32 1.01
N GLN A 62 -3.63 -10.78 0.57
CA GLN A 62 -3.93 -10.56 -0.84
C GLN A 62 -4.68 -9.25 -1.03
N ALA A 63 -4.53 -8.68 -2.21
CA ALA A 63 -5.30 -7.55 -2.66
C ALA A 63 -5.84 -7.79 -4.08
N SER A 64 -6.97 -7.14 -4.40
CA SER A 64 -7.54 -7.16 -5.74
C SER A 64 -8.28 -5.85 -6.03
N PHE A 65 -8.32 -5.45 -7.29
CA PHE A 65 -9.18 -4.36 -7.70
C PHE A 65 -10.63 -4.81 -7.65
N VAL A 66 -11.48 -4.01 -6.99
CA VAL A 66 -12.94 -4.18 -6.99
C VAL A 66 -13.56 -3.30 -8.06
N GLU A 67 -12.94 -2.14 -8.29
CA GLU A 67 -13.35 -1.17 -9.29
C GLU A 67 -12.10 -0.51 -9.87
N LYS A 68 -12.06 -0.34 -11.19
CA LYS A 68 -11.04 0.42 -11.90
C LYS A 68 -11.71 1.23 -12.99
N ASP A 69 -11.82 2.54 -12.77
CA ASP A 69 -12.43 3.49 -13.70
C ASP A 69 -11.34 4.35 -14.35
N ASP A 70 -10.94 3.96 -15.54
CA ASP A 70 -9.89 4.64 -16.32
C ASP A 70 -10.34 6.01 -16.84
N VAL A 71 -11.65 6.28 -16.90
CA VAL A 71 -12.19 7.56 -17.38
C VAL A 71 -12.16 8.62 -16.29
N ASN A 72 -12.57 8.24 -15.08
CA ASN A 72 -12.62 9.14 -13.93
C ASN A 72 -11.37 9.04 -13.05
N TYR A 73 -10.40 8.19 -13.40
CA TYR A 73 -9.18 7.94 -12.62
C TYR A 73 -9.48 7.57 -11.16
N LYS A 74 -10.43 6.65 -10.99
CA LYS A 74 -10.85 6.14 -9.69
C LYS A 74 -10.59 4.64 -9.59
N ALA A 75 -9.96 4.21 -8.52
CA ALA A 75 -9.76 2.80 -8.23
C ALA A 75 -10.27 2.45 -6.84
N VAL A 76 -10.83 1.25 -6.70
CA VAL A 76 -11.20 0.66 -5.41
C VAL A 76 -10.49 -0.67 -5.27
N LEU A 77 -9.64 -0.78 -4.26
CA LEU A 77 -8.92 -2.01 -3.93
C LEU A 77 -9.47 -2.60 -2.64
N LYS A 78 -9.61 -3.91 -2.62
CA LYS A 78 -9.89 -4.68 -1.42
C LYS A 78 -8.63 -5.43 -1.00
N GLY A 79 -8.20 -5.22 0.24
CA GLY A 79 -7.08 -5.94 0.84
C GLY A 79 -7.51 -6.77 2.02
N GLU A 80 -6.91 -7.96 2.19
CA GLU A 80 -7.16 -8.85 3.31
C GLU A 80 -5.84 -9.47 3.76
N GLY A 81 -5.58 -9.51 5.08
CA GLY A 81 -4.35 -10.07 5.62
C GLY A 81 -4.53 -10.71 6.99
N ARG A 82 -3.67 -11.70 7.26
CA ARG A 82 -3.61 -12.40 8.53
C ARG A 82 -2.19 -12.36 9.08
N ASP A 83 -2.04 -12.01 10.34
CA ASP A 83 -0.76 -12.11 11.03
C ASP A 83 -0.31 -13.57 11.12
N THR A 84 0.89 -13.86 10.67
CA THR A 84 1.47 -15.22 10.68
C THR A 84 1.72 -15.74 12.09
N GLY A 85 1.80 -14.85 13.09
CA GLY A 85 1.88 -15.18 14.52
C GLY A 85 0.51 -15.33 15.20
N GLY A 86 -0.60 -15.28 14.45
CA GLY A 86 -1.95 -15.50 14.99
C GLY A 86 -2.51 -14.35 15.84
N LYS A 87 -1.94 -13.14 15.74
CA LYS A 87 -2.31 -11.99 16.59
C LYS A 87 -3.53 -11.22 16.10
N GLY A 88 -3.97 -11.45 14.86
CA GLY A 88 -5.15 -10.79 14.32
C GLY A 88 -5.29 -10.91 12.81
N ASN A 89 -6.43 -10.41 12.32
CA ASN A 89 -6.72 -10.27 10.91
C ASN A 89 -7.06 -8.82 10.62
N ALA A 90 -6.90 -8.47 9.38
CA ALA A 90 -7.17 -7.13 8.94
C ALA A 90 -7.77 -7.16 7.53
N SER A 91 -8.73 -6.28 7.22
CA SER A 91 -9.27 -6.04 5.89
C SER A 91 -9.49 -4.55 5.65
N ALA A 92 -9.26 -4.10 4.44
CA ALA A 92 -9.49 -2.72 4.04
C ALA A 92 -10.17 -2.63 2.68
N LEU A 93 -11.01 -1.63 2.54
CA LEU A 93 -11.49 -1.16 1.26
C LEU A 93 -10.88 0.23 1.04
N ILE A 94 -10.11 0.38 -0.03
CA ILE A 94 -9.35 1.59 -0.32
C ILE A 94 -9.85 2.18 -1.61
N THR A 95 -10.33 3.40 -1.53
CA THR A 95 -10.73 4.19 -2.68
C THR A 95 -9.66 5.22 -2.96
N ALA A 96 -9.06 5.16 -4.12
CA ALA A 96 -8.13 6.17 -4.63
C ALA A 96 -8.80 6.98 -5.75
N GLN A 97 -8.74 8.31 -5.65
CA GLN A 97 -9.23 9.24 -6.66
C GLN A 97 -8.12 10.19 -7.04
N LEU A 98 -7.78 10.22 -8.33
CA LEU A 98 -6.78 11.14 -8.86
C LEU A 98 -7.46 12.40 -9.39
N THR A 99 -6.78 13.54 -9.23
CA THR A 99 -7.20 14.84 -9.75
C THR A 99 -5.97 15.59 -10.26
N ALA A 100 -6.01 16.08 -11.49
CA ALA A 100 -4.92 16.92 -12.02
C ALA A 100 -4.82 18.23 -11.22
N ILE A 101 -3.63 18.56 -10.72
CA ILE A 101 -3.32 19.86 -10.15
C ILE A 101 -2.96 20.83 -11.28
N ASP A 102 -2.08 20.37 -12.16
CA ASP A 102 -1.63 21.07 -13.37
C ASP A 102 -1.19 20.05 -14.45
N ALA A 103 -0.53 20.51 -15.50
CA ALA A 103 -0.09 19.66 -16.61
C ALA A 103 1.01 18.64 -16.23
N SER A 104 1.67 18.81 -15.08
CA SER A 104 2.84 18.05 -14.64
C SER A 104 2.69 17.49 -13.23
N SER A 105 1.56 17.70 -12.58
CA SER A 105 1.34 17.22 -11.20
C SER A 105 -0.09 16.74 -10.97
N THR A 106 -0.20 15.69 -10.16
CA THR A 106 -1.46 15.02 -9.85
C THR A 106 -1.61 14.86 -8.34
N GLN A 107 -2.78 15.22 -7.84
CA GLN A 107 -3.20 14.93 -6.47
C GLN A 107 -3.88 13.56 -6.42
N VAL A 108 -3.55 12.79 -5.40
CA VAL A 108 -4.16 11.49 -5.10
C VAL A 108 -4.85 11.58 -3.74
N ASN A 109 -6.16 11.40 -3.74
CA ASN A 109 -6.97 11.33 -2.52
C ASN A 109 -7.25 9.87 -2.23
N VAL A 110 -6.92 9.42 -1.03
CA VAL A 110 -7.08 8.03 -0.59
C VAL A 110 -8.01 7.98 0.61
N ASN A 111 -9.10 7.25 0.47
CA ASN A 111 -10.02 6.94 1.55
C ASN A 111 -9.93 5.46 1.87
N THR A 112 -9.69 5.12 3.13
CA THR A 112 -9.52 3.73 3.57
C THR A 112 -10.54 3.37 4.63
N ASP A 113 -11.41 2.43 4.30
CA ASP A 113 -12.35 1.82 5.24
C ASP A 113 -11.73 0.54 5.82
N LEU A 114 -11.35 0.62 7.08
CA LEU A 114 -10.48 -0.36 7.71
C LEU A 114 -11.21 -1.16 8.78
N SER A 115 -11.09 -2.49 8.74
CA SER A 115 -11.59 -3.42 9.75
C SER A 115 -10.47 -4.28 10.29
N ILE A 116 -10.28 -4.27 11.60
CA ILE A 116 -9.23 -5.03 12.30
C ILE A 116 -9.85 -5.87 13.40
N THR A 117 -9.33 -7.09 13.57
CA THR A 117 -9.77 -8.01 14.63
C THR A 117 -8.57 -8.55 15.41
N GLY A 118 -8.85 -9.15 16.58
CA GLY A 118 -7.82 -9.77 17.44
C GLY A 118 -7.08 -8.78 18.33
N LYS A 119 -5.91 -9.17 18.81
CA LYS A 119 -5.09 -8.37 19.74
C LYS A 119 -4.66 -7.03 19.13
N VAL A 120 -4.59 -6.98 17.83
CA VAL A 120 -4.20 -5.80 17.07
C VAL A 120 -5.26 -4.70 17.16
N ALA A 121 -6.53 -5.04 17.30
CA ALA A 121 -7.61 -4.05 17.46
C ALA A 121 -7.54 -3.26 18.79
N GLN A 122 -6.78 -3.72 19.78
CA GLN A 122 -6.70 -3.12 21.12
C GLN A 122 -5.92 -1.82 21.21
N PHE A 123 -5.29 -1.43 20.14
CA PHE A 123 -4.31 -0.34 20.15
C PHE A 123 -4.86 1.07 19.96
N GLY A 124 -6.10 1.20 19.59
CA GLY A 124 -6.76 2.50 19.50
C GLY A 124 -6.46 3.31 18.23
N ARG A 125 -7.40 4.16 17.88
CA ARG A 125 -7.46 4.90 16.60
C ARG A 125 -6.30 5.86 16.37
N GLY A 126 -5.82 6.57 17.41
CA GLY A 126 -4.79 7.58 17.26
C GLY A 126 -3.46 7.01 16.76
N ALA A 127 -3.03 5.88 17.33
CA ALA A 127 -1.80 5.22 16.89
C ALA A 127 -1.91 4.69 15.44
N LEU A 128 -3.12 4.30 15.03
CA LEU A 128 -3.39 3.84 13.68
C LEU A 128 -3.26 4.97 12.66
N ALA A 129 -3.83 6.13 12.96
CA ALA A 129 -3.74 7.30 12.09
C ALA A 129 -2.29 7.77 11.94
N ASP A 130 -1.55 7.94 13.06
CA ASP A 130 -0.16 8.40 13.05
C ASP A 130 0.76 7.51 12.21
N VAL A 131 0.51 6.21 12.23
CA VAL A 131 1.28 5.24 11.45
C VAL A 131 0.89 5.32 9.98
N SER A 132 -0.40 5.39 9.67
CA SER A 132 -0.88 5.53 8.30
C SER A 132 -0.31 6.76 7.62
N ASP A 133 -0.30 7.91 8.32
CA ASP A 133 0.26 9.16 7.81
C ASP A 133 1.72 9.01 7.41
N LYS A 134 2.52 8.37 8.27
CA LYS A 134 3.96 8.18 8.03
C LYS A 134 4.26 7.25 6.88
N LEU A 135 3.47 6.20 6.74
CA LEU A 135 3.68 5.26 5.65
C LEU A 135 3.29 5.83 4.33
N LEU A 136 2.18 6.56 4.31
CA LEU A 136 1.79 7.21 3.08
C LEU A 136 2.80 8.27 2.67
N ALA A 137 3.39 8.99 3.63
CA ALA A 137 4.50 9.90 3.36
C ALA A 137 5.69 9.16 2.73
N GLN A 138 6.14 8.05 3.34
CA GLN A 138 7.23 7.24 2.79
C GLN A 138 6.89 6.62 1.43
N PHE A 139 5.65 6.15 1.26
CA PHE A 139 5.19 5.65 -0.02
C PHE A 139 5.23 6.74 -1.09
N SER A 140 4.71 7.93 -0.79
CA SER A 140 4.73 9.08 -1.70
C SER A 140 6.15 9.47 -2.08
N ASP A 141 7.07 9.52 -1.12
CA ASP A 141 8.48 9.84 -1.37
C ASP A 141 9.14 8.77 -2.26
N ASN A 142 8.93 7.49 -1.96
CA ASN A 142 9.47 6.39 -2.75
C ASN A 142 8.90 6.38 -4.17
N LEU A 143 7.60 6.63 -4.31
CA LEU A 143 6.92 6.71 -5.59
C LEU A 143 7.45 7.86 -6.45
N ASN A 144 7.60 9.05 -5.87
CA ASN A 144 8.16 10.20 -6.58
C ASN A 144 9.63 9.93 -6.98
N ASN A 145 10.42 9.26 -6.14
CA ASN A 145 11.78 8.84 -6.47
C ASN A 145 11.80 7.79 -7.61
N LEU A 146 10.88 6.82 -7.59
CA LEU A 146 10.73 5.84 -8.66
C LEU A 146 10.44 6.54 -9.99
N ILE A 147 9.44 7.41 -10.01
CA ILE A 147 9.05 8.18 -11.19
C ILE A 147 10.21 9.05 -11.70
N ALA A 148 10.91 9.73 -10.81
CA ALA A 148 12.05 10.58 -11.18
C ALA A 148 13.27 9.80 -11.70
N SER A 149 13.43 8.55 -11.28
CA SER A 149 14.54 7.68 -11.70
C SER A 149 14.31 6.99 -13.05
N GLU A 150 13.06 6.90 -13.49
CA GLU A 150 12.73 6.36 -14.79
C GLU A 150 12.82 7.48 -15.84
N PRO A 151 13.64 7.35 -16.91
CA PRO A 151 13.56 8.28 -18.04
C PRO A 151 12.13 8.21 -18.56
N ALA A 152 11.56 9.38 -18.93
CA ALA A 152 10.19 9.48 -19.49
C ALA A 152 10.03 8.43 -20.61
N ALA A 153 9.61 7.24 -20.21
CA ALA A 153 9.52 6.11 -21.11
C ALA A 153 8.27 6.32 -21.95
N ALA A 154 8.50 6.42 -23.26
CA ALA A 154 7.45 6.23 -24.24
C ALA A 154 6.55 5.07 -23.78
N ALA A 155 5.22 5.31 -23.81
CA ALA A 155 4.21 4.33 -23.46
C ALA A 155 4.61 2.94 -23.96
N PRO A 156 4.67 1.90 -23.09
CA PRO A 156 4.90 0.56 -23.57
C PRO A 156 3.81 0.26 -24.59
N ALA A 157 4.23 -0.03 -25.82
CA ALA A 157 3.35 -0.55 -26.84
C ALA A 157 2.66 -1.78 -26.23
N VAL A 158 1.36 -1.72 -26.12
CA VAL A 158 0.53 -2.85 -25.71
C VAL A 158 0.69 -3.90 -26.79
N GLU A 159 1.61 -4.85 -26.61
CA GLU A 159 1.59 -6.07 -27.41
C GLU A 159 0.26 -6.77 -27.07
N PRO A 160 -0.55 -7.13 -28.07
CA PRO A 160 -1.77 -7.87 -27.82
C PRO A 160 -1.38 -9.24 -27.27
N VAL A 161 -1.50 -9.42 -25.96
CA VAL A 161 -1.40 -10.74 -25.35
C VAL A 161 -2.58 -11.54 -25.84
N ALA A 162 -2.32 -12.53 -26.67
CA ALA A 162 -3.29 -13.49 -27.14
C ALA A 162 -4.02 -14.10 -25.93
N GLU A 163 -5.33 -13.96 -25.98
CA GLU A 163 -6.29 -14.55 -25.05
C GLU A 163 -6.11 -16.06 -24.99
N SER A 164 -5.37 -16.54 -24.01
CA SER A 164 -5.40 -17.96 -23.64
C SER A 164 -5.82 -18.08 -22.19
N ALA A 165 -7.06 -18.50 -22.05
CA ALA A 165 -7.78 -18.75 -20.83
C ALA A 165 -7.09 -19.79 -19.93
N GLN A 166 -6.42 -19.33 -18.90
CA GLN A 166 -6.31 -19.92 -17.55
C GLN A 166 -5.51 -18.94 -16.71
N PRO A 167 -5.92 -18.59 -15.48
CA PRO A 167 -5.13 -17.73 -14.62
C PRO A 167 -3.84 -18.47 -14.25
N THR A 168 -2.76 -18.13 -14.92
CA THR A 168 -1.44 -18.64 -14.59
C THR A 168 -0.94 -17.86 -13.38
N VAL A 169 -0.67 -18.55 -12.27
CA VAL A 169 -0.02 -17.95 -11.10
C VAL A 169 1.42 -17.62 -11.47
N ARG A 170 1.73 -16.33 -11.50
CA ARG A 170 3.08 -15.83 -11.73
C ARG A 170 3.75 -15.53 -10.38
N LYS A 171 4.84 -16.24 -10.09
CA LYS A 171 5.67 -15.95 -8.92
C LYS A 171 6.58 -14.78 -9.22
N ILE A 172 6.67 -13.86 -8.27
CA ILE A 172 7.53 -12.69 -8.34
C ILE A 172 8.75 -12.96 -7.45
N ASP A 173 9.92 -12.96 -8.06
CA ASP A 173 11.19 -13.07 -7.34
C ASP A 173 11.65 -11.67 -6.87
N ALA A 174 10.92 -11.12 -5.92
CA ALA A 174 11.23 -9.83 -5.33
C ALA A 174 12.21 -10.01 -4.15
N PRO A 175 13.19 -9.13 -3.97
CA PRO A 175 14.06 -9.16 -2.81
C PRO A 175 13.26 -9.10 -1.52
N GLU A 176 13.74 -9.80 -0.50
CA GLU A 176 13.06 -9.83 0.80
C GLU A 176 12.98 -8.42 1.39
N ALA A 177 11.75 -7.94 1.63
CA ALA A 177 11.55 -6.62 2.20
C ALA A 177 12.10 -6.54 3.62
N ALA A 178 12.90 -5.52 3.89
CA ALA A 178 13.35 -5.21 5.23
C ALA A 178 12.15 -4.77 6.09
N PRO A 179 12.04 -5.22 7.36
CA PRO A 179 10.95 -4.78 8.22
C PRO A 179 11.01 -3.26 8.44
N ILE A 180 9.89 -2.57 8.31
CA ILE A 180 9.81 -1.15 8.64
C ILE A 180 10.00 -0.97 10.13
N ASN A 181 10.94 -0.13 10.53
CA ASN A 181 11.13 0.27 11.92
C ASN A 181 10.34 1.55 12.21
N LEU A 182 9.12 1.42 12.73
CA LEU A 182 8.23 2.54 12.96
C LEU A 182 8.71 3.51 14.07
N ILE A 183 9.57 3.07 14.97
CA ILE A 183 10.16 3.94 15.99
C ILE A 183 11.20 4.86 15.38
N GLU A 184 12.02 4.39 14.47
CA GLU A 184 13.01 5.20 13.77
C GLU A 184 12.32 6.18 12.80
N ALA A 185 11.30 5.71 12.08
CA ALA A 185 10.48 6.57 11.22
C ALA A 185 9.73 7.66 11.99
N ALA A 186 9.42 7.42 13.28
CA ALA A 186 8.69 8.36 14.13
C ALA A 186 9.56 9.50 14.73
N GLY A 187 10.89 9.54 14.44
CA GLY A 187 11.77 10.56 14.98
C GLY A 187 11.58 10.76 16.50
N GLY A 188 12.46 10.23 17.29
CA GLY A 188 12.73 10.39 18.74
C GLY A 188 11.71 10.94 19.76
N THR A 189 10.54 11.39 19.37
CA THR A 189 9.57 12.06 20.24
C THR A 189 8.59 11.12 20.96
N ILE A 190 8.56 9.84 20.59
CA ILE A 190 7.58 8.86 21.11
C ILE A 190 8.05 8.12 22.37
N VAL A 191 9.29 8.28 22.80
CA VAL A 191 9.88 7.53 23.93
C VAL A 191 9.15 7.76 25.26
N LYS A 192 8.37 8.82 25.43
CA LYS A 192 7.65 9.10 26.70
C LYS A 192 6.19 8.65 26.74
N ARG A 193 5.62 8.08 25.66
CA ARG A 193 4.23 7.57 25.63
C ARG A 193 4.12 6.11 25.13
N ALA A 194 5.17 5.33 25.28
CA ALA A 194 5.43 4.08 24.58
C ALA A 194 4.67 2.83 25.09
N LEU A 195 3.55 2.93 25.78
CA LEU A 195 2.82 1.73 26.20
C LEU A 195 1.61 1.29 25.32
N PRO A 196 1.06 2.09 24.38
CA PRO A 196 0.02 1.57 23.49
C PRO A 196 0.44 1.40 22.01
N VAL A 197 1.72 1.41 21.66
CA VAL A 197 2.21 1.58 20.26
C VAL A 197 2.11 0.34 19.37
N VAL A 198 1.83 -0.82 19.90
CA VAL A 198 1.79 -2.10 19.12
C VAL A 198 0.66 -2.20 18.08
N ALA A 199 -0.30 -1.28 18.09
CA ALA A 199 -1.50 -1.29 17.26
C ALA A 199 -1.40 -0.69 15.89
N GLY A 200 -0.58 0.29 15.75
CA GLY A 200 -0.36 0.93 14.46
C GLY A 200 0.04 -0.05 13.35
N VAL A 201 0.60 -1.19 13.78
CA VAL A 201 1.15 -2.23 12.91
C VAL A 201 0.11 -2.89 11.99
N ALA A 202 -1.12 -3.08 12.41
CA ALA A 202 -2.11 -3.79 11.60
C ALA A 202 -2.76 -2.94 10.51
N VAL A 203 -2.93 -1.66 10.77
CA VAL A 203 -3.42 -0.71 9.75
C VAL A 203 -2.41 -0.54 8.63
N LEU A 204 -1.17 -0.50 9.01
CA LEU A 204 -0.02 -0.45 8.15
C LEU A 204 0.01 -1.57 7.13
N VAL A 205 -0.24 -2.76 7.61
CA VAL A 205 -0.27 -3.96 6.80
C VAL A 205 -1.39 -3.91 5.78
N LEU A 206 -2.52 -3.33 6.13
CA LEU A 206 -3.67 -3.29 5.23
C LEU A 206 -3.59 -2.21 4.19
N LEU A 207 -3.08 -1.03 4.54
CA LEU A 207 -2.74 -0.03 3.53
C LEU A 207 -1.71 -0.60 2.54
N LEU A 208 -0.76 -1.40 3.03
CA LEU A 208 0.24 -2.04 2.21
C LEU A 208 -0.30 -3.21 1.39
N ILE A 209 -1.19 -4.05 1.93
CA ILE A 209 -1.83 -5.15 1.18
C ILE A 209 -2.82 -4.61 0.17
N ALA A 210 -3.44 -3.48 0.43
CA ALA A 210 -4.45 -2.90 -0.43
C ALA A 210 -3.89 -2.02 -1.56
N ILE A 211 -2.63 -1.69 -1.52
CA ILE A 211 -1.91 -1.04 -2.63
C ILE A 211 -1.06 -2.09 -3.39
N LEU A 212 -0.89 -3.31 -2.85
CA LEU A 212 -0.40 -4.50 -3.54
C LEU A 212 -1.51 -5.23 -4.26
#